data_b04a4bfaa3923ce79e12412408013f05
#
_entry.id   b04a4bfaa3923ce79e12412408013f05
#
_cell.length_a   1.000
_cell.length_b   1.000
_cell.length_c   1.000
_cell.angle_alpha   90.00
_cell.angle_beta   90.00
_cell.angle_gamma   90.00
#
_symmetry.space_group_name_H-M   'P 1'
#
loop_
_entity.id
_entity.type
_entity.pdbx_description
1 polymer ?
#
loop_
_entity_poly.entity_id
_entity_poly.type
_entity_poly.pdbx_seq_one_letter_code
_entity_poly.pdbx_strand_id
1 'polypeptide(L)'
;MTSFPTAERMGSAGQPMAPSLPAQAAAAGVAPRFDLSSRAANQDSRRLRLFSGNANPELAREIGAYLGVPNGPRVIKRFADGELYVQIQESIRGCDVFLIQPTCAPVNDHLIELLVMVDACRRASARQITAVLPYYGYARADRKTAGRESITAKLVANLLVKSGVDRVLAMDLHSGQIQGYFDIPCDHIFGAPVLVDYLTTRQLGELVVVSPDVGGVARARAFAKQMHDAPLAIIDKRRSGHNVAESLNVIGDVAGKTAVLIDDMIDTGGTICQGARLLRRNGAARVLCCATHAVFSPPACERLSEPGLFEEVVVTNSIPLSQEQRFPQLRVLSVAGMLGEAIWRIHEETSVSSMLH
;
A
#
# COMPACT_ATOMS: atom_id res chain seq x y z
N MET A 1 -44.74 -3.27 48.57
CA MET A 1 -45.25 -1.89 48.50
C MET A 1 -44.06 -0.98 48.52
N THR A 2 -43.61 -0.50 47.37
CA THR A 2 -42.82 0.74 47.18
C THR A 2 -42.82 1.05 45.69
N SER A 3 -43.36 2.22 45.42
CA SER A 3 -43.74 2.82 44.15
C SER A 3 -42.56 3.25 43.28
N PHE A 4 -42.71 3.07 41.95
CA PHE A 4 -41.88 3.72 40.92
C PHE A 4 -42.36 5.16 40.67
N PRO A 5 -41.49 6.09 40.44
CA PRO A 5 -41.86 7.41 39.91
C PRO A 5 -41.85 7.47 38.38
N THR A 6 -42.81 8.22 37.87
CA THR A 6 -43.16 8.54 36.49
C THR A 6 -42.06 9.26 35.72
N ALA A 7 -42.00 8.98 34.41
CA ALA A 7 -41.12 9.61 33.42
C ALA A 7 -41.58 11.06 33.10
N GLU A 8 -40.68 12.00 33.23
CA GLU A 8 -40.77 13.35 32.64
C GLU A 8 -40.19 13.34 31.22
N ARG A 9 -40.96 13.90 30.30
CA ARG A 9 -40.55 14.20 28.94
C ARG A 9 -39.55 15.38 28.94
N MET A 10 -38.34 15.18 28.39
CA MET A 10 -37.45 16.31 28.05
C MET A 10 -37.13 16.25 26.54
N GLY A 11 -37.06 17.43 26.00
CA GLY A 11 -37.13 17.93 24.66
C GLY A 11 -36.16 17.39 23.62
N SER A 12 -36.56 17.67 22.40
CA SER A 12 -35.83 17.53 21.16
C SER A 12 -34.44 18.18 21.21
N ALA A 13 -33.38 17.36 21.20
CA ALA A 13 -32.02 17.80 20.93
C ALA A 13 -31.63 17.46 19.52
N GLY A 14 -31.04 18.43 18.81
CA GLY A 14 -30.77 18.47 17.42
C GLY A 14 -29.91 17.31 16.90
N GLN A 15 -30.11 16.98 15.64
CA GLN A 15 -29.29 16.06 14.87
C GLN A 15 -27.82 16.52 14.90
N PRO A 16 -26.87 15.61 15.12
CA PRO A 16 -25.47 15.95 14.95
C PRO A 16 -25.17 16.13 13.45
N MET A 17 -24.65 17.30 13.11
CA MET A 17 -24.06 17.60 11.80
C MET A 17 -22.97 16.56 11.48
N ALA A 18 -23.02 16.01 10.25
CA ALA A 18 -21.96 15.18 9.72
C ALA A 18 -20.63 15.94 9.74
N PRO A 19 -19.51 15.31 10.16
CA PRO A 19 -18.21 15.96 10.12
C PRO A 19 -17.80 16.24 8.67
N SER A 20 -17.46 17.49 8.38
CA SER A 20 -16.88 17.93 7.12
C SER A 20 -15.56 17.20 6.87
N LEU A 21 -15.38 16.68 5.64
CA LEU A 21 -14.14 16.07 5.15
C LEU A 21 -12.94 17.00 5.42
N PRO A 22 -11.80 16.47 5.87
CA PRO A 22 -10.62 17.30 6.05
C PRO A 22 -10.13 17.85 4.70
N ALA A 23 -9.93 19.16 4.66
CA ALA A 23 -9.59 19.96 3.48
C ALA A 23 -8.22 19.64 2.81
N GLN A 24 -7.55 18.56 3.21
CA GLN A 24 -6.23 18.17 2.68
C GLN A 24 -6.30 17.27 1.44
N ALA A 25 -7.45 16.68 1.10
CA ALA A 25 -7.63 15.90 -0.13
C ALA A 25 -7.86 16.78 -1.38
N ALA A 26 -8.19 18.05 -1.18
CA ALA A 26 -8.51 18.99 -2.27
C ALA A 26 -7.30 19.76 -2.86
N ALA A 27 -6.09 19.56 -2.31
CA ALA A 27 -4.92 20.36 -2.69
C ALA A 27 -4.06 19.78 -3.84
N ALA A 28 -4.32 18.55 -4.28
CA ALA A 28 -3.73 18.01 -5.51
C ALA A 28 -4.84 17.98 -6.57
N GLY A 29 -4.86 18.96 -7.47
CA GLY A 29 -5.84 19.09 -8.56
C GLY A 29 -5.74 18.00 -9.64
N VAL A 30 -5.64 16.74 -9.22
CA VAL A 30 -5.68 15.56 -10.09
C VAL A 30 -7.12 15.07 -10.11
N ALA A 31 -7.79 15.21 -11.26
CA ALA A 31 -9.10 14.61 -11.47
C ALA A 31 -9.02 13.09 -11.24
N PRO A 32 -10.00 12.48 -10.58
CA PRO A 32 -9.97 11.03 -10.36
C PRO A 32 -9.92 10.33 -11.74
N ARG A 33 -8.96 9.44 -11.90
CA ARG A 33 -8.71 8.68 -13.15
C ARG A 33 -9.90 7.80 -13.56
N PHE A 34 -10.89 7.65 -12.68
CA PHE A 34 -12.05 6.76 -12.87
C PHE A 34 -13.36 7.49 -12.61
N ASP A 35 -14.30 7.36 -13.54
CA ASP A 35 -15.64 7.97 -13.45
C ASP A 35 -16.55 7.21 -12.48
N LEU A 36 -17.00 7.90 -11.45
CA LEU A 36 -17.88 7.35 -10.41
C LEU A 36 -19.37 7.45 -10.75
N SER A 37 -19.73 8.19 -11.81
CA SER A 37 -21.14 8.55 -12.09
C SER A 37 -22.03 7.38 -12.52
N SER A 38 -21.45 6.26 -12.99
CA SER A 38 -22.18 5.08 -13.48
C SER A 38 -22.58 4.05 -12.41
N ARG A 39 -22.15 4.26 -11.15
CA ARG A 39 -22.24 3.25 -10.07
C ARG A 39 -23.52 3.23 -9.24
N ALA A 40 -24.42 4.18 -9.46
CA ALA A 40 -25.55 4.42 -8.54
C ALA A 40 -26.70 3.42 -8.58
N ALA A 41 -26.67 2.35 -9.37
CA ALA A 41 -27.87 1.58 -9.67
C ALA A 41 -27.76 0.05 -9.60
N ASN A 42 -26.66 -0.57 -9.16
CA ASN A 42 -26.57 -2.02 -9.24
C ASN A 42 -27.02 -2.72 -7.95
N GLN A 43 -28.05 -3.59 -8.03
CA GLN A 43 -28.58 -4.35 -6.88
C GLN A 43 -27.54 -5.30 -6.27
N ASP A 44 -26.46 -5.63 -6.99
CA ASP A 44 -25.41 -6.54 -6.52
C ASP A 44 -24.45 -5.90 -5.51
N SER A 45 -24.37 -4.57 -5.40
CA SER A 45 -23.62 -3.87 -4.35
C SER A 45 -24.06 -4.28 -2.93
N ARG A 46 -25.26 -4.84 -2.77
CA ARG A 46 -25.75 -5.38 -1.50
C ARG A 46 -24.99 -6.63 -1.02
N ARG A 47 -24.24 -7.29 -1.91
CA ARG A 47 -23.44 -8.48 -1.58
C ARG A 47 -21.97 -8.18 -1.28
N LEU A 48 -21.49 -7.02 -1.67
CA LEU A 48 -20.14 -6.56 -1.35
C LEU A 48 -20.03 -6.20 0.14
N ARG A 49 -19.04 -6.74 0.83
CA ARG A 49 -18.75 -6.41 2.22
C ARG A 49 -17.26 -6.12 2.39
N LEU A 50 -16.97 -5.01 3.05
CA LEU A 50 -15.62 -4.59 3.38
C LEU A 50 -15.38 -4.75 4.87
N PHE A 51 -14.27 -5.32 5.25
CA PHE A 51 -13.80 -5.30 6.64
C PHE A 51 -12.33 -4.92 6.67
N SER A 52 -11.98 -4.07 7.61
CA SER A 52 -10.58 -3.69 7.86
C SER A 52 -10.04 -4.47 9.04
N GLY A 53 -8.79 -4.93 8.97
CA GLY A 53 -8.04 -5.20 10.19
C GLY A 53 -7.62 -3.90 10.89
N ASN A 54 -6.74 -4.04 11.87
CA ASN A 54 -6.24 -2.91 12.67
C ASN A 54 -5.01 -2.23 12.05
N ALA A 55 -4.40 -2.81 11.02
CA ALA A 55 -3.16 -2.29 10.47
C ALA A 55 -3.31 -0.93 9.78
N ASN A 56 -4.40 -0.72 9.02
CA ASN A 56 -4.62 0.55 8.30
C ASN A 56 -6.11 0.86 8.13
N PRO A 57 -6.83 1.18 9.22
CA PRO A 57 -8.26 1.45 9.17
C PRO A 57 -8.60 2.72 8.37
N GLU A 58 -7.67 3.68 8.28
CA GLU A 58 -7.88 4.91 7.52
C GLU A 58 -7.94 4.63 6.01
N LEU A 59 -6.99 3.87 5.47
CA LEU A 59 -7.03 3.45 4.06
C LEU A 59 -8.31 2.65 3.75
N ALA A 60 -8.72 1.76 4.65
CA ALA A 60 -9.96 1.01 4.48
C ALA A 60 -11.20 1.92 4.48
N ARG A 61 -11.20 2.98 5.30
CA ARG A 61 -12.25 4.00 5.30
C ARG A 61 -12.29 4.77 3.97
N GLU A 62 -11.13 5.16 3.44
CA GLU A 62 -11.01 5.81 2.14
C GLU A 62 -11.51 4.91 1.00
N ILE A 63 -11.16 3.62 1.02
CA ILE A 63 -11.66 2.62 0.05
C ILE A 63 -13.18 2.50 0.13
N GLY A 64 -13.73 2.42 1.35
CA GLY A 64 -15.16 2.37 1.58
C GLY A 64 -15.88 3.61 1.05
N ALA A 65 -15.31 4.81 1.26
CA ALA A 65 -15.83 6.06 0.73
C ALA A 65 -15.80 6.09 -0.81
N TYR A 66 -14.73 5.59 -1.43
CA TYR A 66 -14.62 5.46 -2.88
C TYR A 66 -15.70 4.53 -3.47
N LEU A 67 -15.97 3.41 -2.82
CA LEU A 67 -16.95 2.41 -3.25
C LEU A 67 -18.40 2.77 -2.90
N GLY A 68 -18.61 3.73 -2.01
CA GLY A 68 -19.93 3.96 -1.42
C GLY A 68 -20.40 2.82 -0.49
N VAL A 69 -19.48 1.99 -0.01
CA VAL A 69 -19.74 0.83 0.87
C VAL A 69 -18.98 1.03 2.18
N PRO A 70 -19.68 1.16 3.32
CA PRO A 70 -19.00 1.32 4.61
C PRO A 70 -18.28 0.03 5.02
N ASN A 71 -17.21 0.18 5.81
CA ASN A 71 -16.61 -0.97 6.47
C ASN A 71 -17.59 -1.59 7.46
N GLY A 72 -17.77 -2.91 7.37
CA GLY A 72 -18.68 -3.67 8.22
C GLY A 72 -18.26 -3.64 9.71
N PRO A 73 -19.24 -3.72 10.62
CA PRO A 73 -18.98 -3.73 12.04
C PRO A 73 -18.28 -5.03 12.45
N ARG A 74 -17.21 -4.89 13.21
CA ARG A 74 -16.40 -6.00 13.72
C ARG A 74 -15.83 -5.68 15.09
N VAL A 75 -15.51 -6.71 15.84
CA VAL A 75 -14.73 -6.63 17.08
C VAL A 75 -13.43 -7.38 16.85
N ILE A 76 -12.32 -6.70 17.08
CA ILE A 76 -10.97 -7.29 17.12
C ILE A 76 -10.40 -6.91 18.48
N LYS A 77 -10.12 -7.91 19.31
CA LYS A 77 -9.59 -7.73 20.67
C LYS A 77 -8.36 -8.59 20.88
N ARG A 78 -7.47 -8.11 21.73
CA ARG A 78 -6.32 -8.87 22.20
C ARG A 78 -6.57 -9.25 23.67
N PHE A 79 -6.40 -10.52 24.00
CA PHE A 79 -6.43 -11.01 25.38
C PHE A 79 -5.15 -10.61 26.11
N ALA A 80 -5.15 -10.79 27.44
CA ALA A 80 -4.00 -10.42 28.27
C ALA A 80 -2.73 -11.22 27.96
N ASP A 81 -2.87 -12.44 27.47
CA ASP A 81 -1.79 -13.33 27.01
C ASP A 81 -1.29 -13.01 25.59
N GLY A 82 -1.98 -12.08 24.88
CA GLY A 82 -1.64 -11.67 23.53
C GLY A 82 -2.44 -12.35 22.41
N GLU A 83 -3.25 -13.36 22.71
CA GLU A 83 -4.12 -13.99 21.72
C GLU A 83 -5.16 -13.02 21.15
N LEU A 84 -5.56 -13.24 19.89
CA LEU A 84 -6.53 -12.41 19.19
C LEU A 84 -7.91 -13.04 19.19
N TYR A 85 -8.91 -12.19 19.41
CA TYR A 85 -10.33 -12.52 19.22
C TYR A 85 -10.90 -11.65 18.11
N VAL A 86 -11.57 -12.27 17.14
CA VAL A 86 -12.26 -11.58 16.05
C VAL A 86 -13.72 -12.04 15.99
N GLN A 87 -14.63 -11.07 15.84
CA GLN A 87 -16.04 -11.30 15.61
C GLN A 87 -16.58 -10.36 14.55
N ILE A 88 -17.16 -10.91 13.50
CA ILE A 88 -17.95 -10.17 12.51
C ILE A 88 -19.35 -9.93 13.11
N GLN A 89 -19.82 -8.68 13.11
CA GLN A 89 -21.04 -8.28 13.81
C GLN A 89 -22.25 -8.10 12.87
N GLU A 90 -22.15 -8.54 11.62
CA GLU A 90 -23.26 -8.55 10.69
C GLU A 90 -23.33 -9.88 9.92
N SER A 91 -24.47 -10.16 9.28
CA SER A 91 -24.60 -11.34 8.43
C SER A 91 -23.86 -11.15 7.11
N ILE A 92 -22.90 -12.03 6.85
CA ILE A 92 -22.10 -12.04 5.61
C ILE A 92 -22.35 -13.31 4.78
N ARG A 93 -23.41 -14.07 5.12
CA ARG A 93 -23.76 -15.29 4.40
C ARG A 93 -24.04 -15.01 2.92
N GLY A 94 -23.28 -15.67 2.05
CA GLY A 94 -23.39 -15.51 0.60
C GLY A 94 -22.88 -14.17 0.05
N CYS A 95 -22.16 -13.38 0.86
CA CYS A 95 -21.53 -12.13 0.45
C CYS A 95 -20.11 -12.35 -0.06
N ASP A 96 -19.66 -11.43 -0.92
CA ASP A 96 -18.27 -11.26 -1.28
C ASP A 96 -17.61 -10.37 -0.24
N VAL A 97 -16.68 -10.95 0.48
CA VAL A 97 -15.99 -10.29 1.60
C VAL A 97 -14.58 -9.90 1.17
N PHE A 98 -14.25 -8.62 1.32
CA PHE A 98 -12.93 -8.10 1.11
C PHE A 98 -12.33 -7.68 2.45
N LEU A 99 -11.23 -8.34 2.84
CA LEU A 99 -10.50 -8.10 4.07
C LEU A 99 -9.29 -7.22 3.78
N ILE A 100 -9.35 -5.96 4.19
CA ILE A 100 -8.30 -4.96 3.93
C ILE A 100 -7.31 -4.96 5.08
N GLN A 101 -6.12 -5.51 4.86
CA GLN A 101 -5.08 -5.62 5.89
C GLN A 101 -3.69 -5.64 5.29
N PRO A 102 -2.95 -4.52 5.29
CA PRO A 102 -1.52 -4.58 5.02
C PRO A 102 -0.83 -5.36 6.14
N THR A 103 0.02 -6.33 5.78
CA THR A 103 0.79 -7.10 6.76
C THR A 103 2.11 -6.41 7.08
N CYS A 104 2.03 -5.11 7.41
CA CYS A 104 3.14 -4.27 7.86
C CYS A 104 3.43 -4.44 9.38
N ALA A 105 4.40 -3.72 9.89
CA ALA A 105 4.77 -3.79 11.30
C ALA A 105 3.59 -3.39 12.23
N PRO A 106 3.38 -4.15 13.33
CA PRO A 106 4.03 -5.39 13.73
C PRO A 106 3.58 -6.57 12.86
N VAL A 107 4.51 -7.06 12.01
CA VAL A 107 4.20 -7.94 10.87
C VAL A 107 3.50 -9.24 11.27
N ASN A 108 3.98 -9.89 12.32
CA ASN A 108 3.42 -11.17 12.79
C ASN A 108 2.00 -10.98 13.32
N ASP A 109 1.75 -9.91 14.06
CA ASP A 109 0.45 -9.59 14.64
C ASP A 109 -0.59 -9.34 13.55
N HIS A 110 -0.27 -8.50 12.57
CA HIS A 110 -1.18 -8.18 11.47
C HIS A 110 -1.42 -9.38 10.55
N LEU A 111 -0.43 -10.25 10.36
CA LEU A 111 -0.61 -11.49 9.62
C LEU A 111 -1.55 -12.45 10.35
N ILE A 112 -1.32 -12.70 11.64
CA ILE A 112 -2.20 -13.58 12.43
C ILE A 112 -3.62 -12.99 12.52
N GLU A 113 -3.75 -11.68 12.71
CA GLU A 113 -5.06 -11.00 12.71
C GLU A 113 -5.81 -11.27 11.41
N LEU A 114 -5.16 -11.13 10.27
CA LEU A 114 -5.78 -11.44 8.98
C LEU A 114 -6.23 -12.89 8.88
N LEU A 115 -5.39 -13.85 9.30
CA LEU A 115 -5.75 -15.28 9.28
C LEU A 115 -6.99 -15.59 10.15
N VAL A 116 -7.07 -14.98 11.34
CA VAL A 116 -8.24 -15.14 12.24
C VAL A 116 -9.49 -14.48 11.63
N MET A 117 -9.35 -13.32 10.99
CA MET A 117 -10.46 -12.67 10.26
C MET A 117 -10.98 -13.55 9.13
N VAL A 118 -10.10 -14.17 8.36
CA VAL A 118 -10.46 -15.10 7.27
C VAL A 118 -11.24 -16.29 7.81
N ASP A 119 -10.77 -16.93 8.89
CA ASP A 119 -11.47 -18.07 9.52
C ASP A 119 -12.87 -17.66 10.02
N ALA A 120 -12.99 -16.48 10.65
CA ALA A 120 -14.28 -15.95 11.09
C ALA A 120 -15.26 -15.77 9.92
N CYS A 121 -14.80 -15.20 8.80
CA CYS A 121 -15.63 -15.00 7.60
C CYS A 121 -16.02 -16.32 6.95
N ARG A 122 -15.11 -17.29 6.88
CA ARG A 122 -15.38 -18.63 6.35
C ARG A 122 -16.44 -19.34 7.16
N ARG A 123 -16.32 -19.33 8.50
CA ARG A 123 -17.32 -19.92 9.42
C ARG A 123 -18.67 -19.21 9.37
N ALA A 124 -18.69 -17.92 9.03
CA ALA A 124 -19.91 -17.16 8.82
C ALA A 124 -20.52 -17.36 7.42
N SER A 125 -20.00 -18.30 6.61
CA SER A 125 -20.49 -18.67 5.28
C SER A 125 -20.43 -17.54 4.26
N ALA A 126 -19.37 -16.74 4.24
CA ALA A 126 -19.06 -15.87 3.12
C ALA A 126 -19.03 -16.68 1.81
N ARG A 127 -19.47 -16.08 0.69
CA ARG A 127 -19.42 -16.71 -0.64
C ARG A 127 -18.00 -16.79 -1.14
N GLN A 128 -17.29 -15.67 -1.05
CA GLN A 128 -15.90 -15.51 -1.47
C GLN A 128 -15.18 -14.60 -0.48
N ILE A 129 -13.94 -14.92 -0.17
CA ILE A 129 -13.09 -14.13 0.71
C ILE A 129 -11.85 -13.67 -0.07
N THR A 130 -11.75 -12.37 -0.31
CA THR A 130 -10.60 -11.74 -0.95
C THR A 130 -9.73 -11.05 0.10
N ALA A 131 -8.47 -11.48 0.24
CA ALA A 131 -7.49 -10.76 1.03
C ALA A 131 -6.95 -9.58 0.21
N VAL A 132 -7.23 -8.36 0.65
CA VAL A 132 -6.70 -7.13 0.07
C VAL A 132 -5.47 -6.74 0.87
N LEU A 133 -4.31 -6.83 0.23
CA LEU A 133 -2.99 -6.65 0.83
C LEU A 133 -2.32 -5.41 0.22
N PRO A 134 -2.61 -4.20 0.74
CA PRO A 134 -1.92 -2.98 0.32
C PRO A 134 -0.41 -3.09 0.49
N TYR A 135 0.05 -3.88 1.45
CA TYR A 135 1.43 -4.29 1.64
C TYR A 135 1.50 -5.77 2.04
N TYR A 136 2.36 -6.52 1.36
CA TYR A 136 2.61 -7.93 1.64
C TYR A 136 3.91 -8.10 2.44
N GLY A 137 3.80 -8.34 3.72
CA GLY A 137 4.93 -8.63 4.59
C GLY A 137 5.66 -9.92 4.20
N TYR A 138 6.94 -10.01 4.54
CA TYR A 138 7.84 -11.10 4.15
C TYR A 138 8.12 -11.21 2.64
N ALA A 139 7.63 -10.30 1.79
CA ALA A 139 7.84 -10.32 0.33
C ALA A 139 9.32 -10.37 -0.07
N ARG A 140 10.22 -9.82 0.74
CA ARG A 140 11.68 -9.83 0.48
C ARG A 140 12.33 -11.20 0.63
N ALA A 141 11.68 -12.14 1.34
CA ALA A 141 12.12 -13.52 1.48
C ALA A 141 11.46 -14.42 0.41
N ASP A 142 11.55 -14.00 -0.87
CA ASP A 142 10.96 -14.66 -2.04
C ASP A 142 11.82 -15.81 -2.60
N ARG A 143 13.10 -15.85 -2.25
CA ARG A 143 14.04 -16.86 -2.70
C ARG A 143 15.12 -17.10 -1.64
N LYS A 144 15.81 -18.22 -1.76
CA LYS A 144 17.01 -18.47 -0.95
C LYS A 144 18.20 -17.71 -1.55
N THR A 145 18.92 -17.00 -0.70
CA THR A 145 20.19 -16.33 -1.04
C THR A 145 21.38 -17.14 -0.54
N ALA A 146 21.15 -18.01 0.45
CA ALA A 146 22.11 -18.96 1.00
C ALA A 146 21.45 -20.32 1.29
N GLY A 147 22.26 -21.30 1.66
CA GLY A 147 21.76 -22.63 2.06
C GLY A 147 20.95 -22.56 3.36
N ARG A 148 19.91 -23.40 3.47
CA ARG A 148 19.08 -23.61 4.68
C ARG A 148 18.24 -22.40 5.10
N GLU A 149 18.00 -21.45 4.20
CA GLU A 149 17.05 -20.34 4.39
C GLU A 149 15.62 -20.75 4.09
N SER A 150 14.66 -20.08 4.70
CA SER A 150 13.24 -20.19 4.36
C SER A 150 12.90 -19.37 3.10
N ILE A 151 11.83 -19.75 2.42
CA ILE A 151 11.14 -18.89 1.46
C ILE A 151 9.84 -18.42 2.14
N THR A 152 9.98 -17.43 3.01
CA THR A 152 8.88 -17.02 3.90
C THR A 152 7.71 -16.40 3.12
N ALA A 153 7.97 -15.76 1.98
CA ALA A 153 6.89 -15.28 1.10
C ALA A 153 5.97 -16.44 0.65
N LYS A 154 6.53 -17.62 0.30
CA LYS A 154 5.72 -18.81 -0.04
C LYS A 154 5.01 -19.38 1.19
N LEU A 155 5.67 -19.39 2.35
CA LEU A 155 5.04 -19.86 3.60
C LEU A 155 3.79 -19.03 3.92
N VAL A 156 3.90 -17.70 3.86
CA VAL A 156 2.78 -16.78 4.12
C VAL A 156 1.65 -16.98 3.10
N ALA A 157 1.99 -17.14 1.82
CA ALA A 157 1.01 -17.46 0.79
C ALA A 157 0.23 -18.75 1.10
N ASN A 158 0.94 -19.82 1.51
CA ASN A 158 0.32 -21.07 1.90
C ASN A 158 -0.59 -20.92 3.13
N LEU A 159 -0.20 -20.13 4.14
CA LEU A 159 -1.03 -19.86 5.31
C LEU A 159 -2.34 -19.16 4.92
N LEU A 160 -2.28 -18.14 4.05
CA LEU A 160 -3.47 -17.44 3.55
C LEU A 160 -4.40 -18.40 2.80
N VAL A 161 -3.88 -19.19 1.88
CA VAL A 161 -4.68 -20.19 1.14
C VAL A 161 -5.33 -21.20 2.09
N LYS A 162 -4.56 -21.73 3.05
CA LYS A 162 -5.06 -22.73 4.02
C LYS A 162 -6.05 -22.15 5.01
N SER A 163 -5.99 -20.87 5.36
CA SER A 163 -6.99 -20.22 6.22
C SER A 163 -8.36 -20.10 5.53
N GLY A 164 -8.40 -20.10 4.19
CA GLY A 164 -9.63 -20.08 3.39
C GLY A 164 -9.79 -18.80 2.56
N VAL A 165 -8.71 -18.12 2.22
CA VAL A 165 -8.72 -17.06 1.21
C VAL A 165 -8.97 -17.68 -0.16
N ASP A 166 -9.92 -17.13 -0.91
CA ASP A 166 -10.26 -17.57 -2.28
C ASP A 166 -9.52 -16.77 -3.35
N ARG A 167 -9.11 -15.54 -3.04
CA ARG A 167 -8.41 -14.61 -3.95
C ARG A 167 -7.53 -13.64 -3.16
N VAL A 168 -6.43 -13.24 -3.74
CA VAL A 168 -5.57 -12.18 -3.22
C VAL A 168 -5.59 -10.99 -4.17
N LEU A 169 -5.72 -9.79 -3.63
CA LEU A 169 -5.44 -8.52 -4.31
C LEU A 169 -4.24 -7.88 -3.60
N ALA A 170 -3.11 -7.82 -4.27
CA ALA A 170 -1.87 -7.28 -3.71
C ALA A 170 -1.35 -6.08 -4.51
N MET A 171 -0.73 -5.12 -3.81
CA MET A 171 -0.10 -3.96 -4.43
C MET A 171 1.42 -4.08 -4.33
N ASP A 172 2.12 -3.84 -5.45
CA ASP A 172 3.57 -3.79 -5.59
C ASP A 172 4.31 -4.88 -4.79
N LEU A 173 4.05 -6.15 -5.15
CA LEU A 173 4.85 -7.26 -4.63
C LEU A 173 6.34 -7.03 -4.96
N HIS A 174 7.21 -7.32 -4.00
CA HIS A 174 8.66 -7.11 -4.13
C HIS A 174 9.24 -7.74 -5.40
N SER A 175 8.72 -8.89 -5.79
CA SER A 175 8.99 -9.53 -7.06
C SER A 175 7.71 -10.09 -7.69
N GLY A 176 7.59 -10.01 -9.02
CA GLY A 176 6.41 -10.48 -9.75
C GLY A 176 6.17 -11.99 -9.60
N GLN A 177 7.23 -12.77 -9.33
CA GLN A 177 7.16 -14.21 -9.14
C GLN A 177 6.35 -14.63 -7.91
N ILE A 178 6.19 -13.74 -6.91
CA ILE A 178 5.39 -14.02 -5.70
C ILE A 178 3.94 -14.34 -6.05
N GLN A 179 3.40 -13.79 -7.15
CA GLN A 179 2.07 -14.17 -7.64
C GLN A 179 1.93 -15.70 -7.84
N GLY A 180 2.98 -16.35 -8.32
CA GLY A 180 3.02 -17.80 -8.52
C GLY A 180 3.16 -18.61 -7.22
N TYR A 181 3.29 -17.98 -6.07
CA TYR A 181 3.31 -18.66 -4.77
C TYR A 181 1.90 -18.96 -4.24
N PHE A 182 0.90 -18.28 -4.79
CA PHE A 182 -0.49 -18.51 -4.45
C PHE A 182 -1.07 -19.59 -5.38
N ASP A 183 -1.68 -20.63 -4.79
CA ASP A 183 -2.41 -21.66 -5.53
C ASP A 183 -3.88 -21.23 -5.76
N ILE A 184 -4.15 -19.93 -5.67
CA ILE A 184 -5.44 -19.23 -5.90
C ILE A 184 -5.17 -17.99 -6.77
N PRO A 185 -6.20 -17.40 -7.38
CA PRO A 185 -6.04 -16.15 -8.13
C PRO A 185 -5.38 -15.05 -7.30
N CYS A 186 -4.38 -14.39 -7.88
CA CYS A 186 -3.68 -13.26 -7.29
C CYS A 186 -3.65 -12.10 -8.29
N ASP A 187 -4.43 -11.07 -8.00
CA ASP A 187 -4.43 -9.82 -8.75
C ASP A 187 -3.33 -8.92 -8.19
N HIS A 188 -2.30 -8.67 -8.99
CA HIS A 188 -1.18 -7.81 -8.64
C HIS A 188 -1.33 -6.46 -9.33
N ILE A 189 -1.57 -5.40 -8.57
CA ILE A 189 -1.67 -4.02 -9.06
C ILE A 189 -0.44 -3.22 -8.65
N PHE A 190 -0.20 -2.08 -9.32
CA PHE A 190 0.97 -1.24 -9.11
C PHE A 190 0.57 0.14 -8.61
N GLY A 191 1.30 0.69 -7.63
CA GLY A 191 1.13 2.05 -7.14
C GLY A 191 1.70 3.12 -8.09
N ALA A 192 2.52 2.69 -9.07
CA ALA A 192 3.18 3.58 -10.01
C ALA A 192 2.24 4.61 -10.68
N PRO A 193 1.03 4.28 -11.14
CA PRO A 193 0.13 5.27 -11.73
C PRO A 193 -0.19 6.46 -10.81
N VAL A 194 -0.36 6.23 -9.50
CA VAL A 194 -0.62 7.31 -8.53
C VAL A 194 0.61 8.22 -8.37
N LEU A 195 1.80 7.61 -8.36
CA LEU A 195 3.07 8.36 -8.29
C LEU A 195 3.32 9.18 -9.56
N VAL A 196 3.06 8.58 -10.73
CA VAL A 196 3.19 9.24 -12.04
C VAL A 196 2.21 10.42 -12.14
N ASP A 197 0.93 10.21 -11.81
CA ASP A 197 -0.09 11.26 -11.86
C ASP A 197 0.33 12.46 -10.97
N TYR A 198 0.88 12.20 -9.80
CA TYR A 198 1.41 13.26 -8.93
C TYR A 198 2.61 13.98 -9.58
N LEU A 199 3.61 13.24 -10.07
CA LEU A 199 4.81 13.83 -10.63
C LEU A 199 4.53 14.64 -11.91
N THR A 200 3.54 14.25 -12.71
CA THR A 200 3.15 15.02 -13.91
C THR A 200 2.55 16.38 -13.60
N THR A 201 2.01 16.56 -12.38
CA THR A 201 1.55 17.88 -11.93
C THR A 201 2.69 18.80 -11.50
N ARG A 202 3.92 18.27 -11.41
CA ARG A 202 5.10 19.00 -10.94
C ARG A 202 5.89 19.51 -12.15
N GLN A 203 6.46 20.71 -12.03
CA GLN A 203 7.38 21.28 -13.03
C GLN A 203 8.78 20.70 -12.81
N LEU A 204 9.05 19.51 -13.32
CA LEU A 204 10.29 18.78 -13.07
C LEU A 204 11.44 19.13 -14.05
N GLY A 205 11.14 19.83 -15.15
CA GLY A 205 12.13 20.12 -16.18
C GLY A 205 12.64 18.84 -16.88
N GLU A 206 13.93 18.81 -17.23
CA GLU A 206 14.53 17.59 -17.78
C GLU A 206 14.60 16.49 -16.71
N LEU A 207 13.89 15.40 -16.94
CA LEU A 207 13.74 14.28 -16.00
C LEU A 207 14.63 13.11 -16.41
N VAL A 208 15.16 12.40 -15.41
CA VAL A 208 15.75 11.06 -15.56
C VAL A 208 15.22 10.16 -14.46
N VAL A 209 14.69 8.98 -14.83
CA VAL A 209 14.26 7.95 -13.86
C VAL A 209 15.47 7.14 -13.46
N VAL A 210 15.64 6.86 -12.19
CA VAL A 210 16.83 6.19 -11.66
C VAL A 210 16.44 4.93 -10.90
N SER A 211 17.01 3.79 -11.30
CA SER A 211 16.95 2.57 -10.52
C SER A 211 18.02 2.58 -9.42
N PRO A 212 17.68 2.34 -8.14
CA PRO A 212 18.64 2.33 -7.05
C PRO A 212 19.60 1.13 -7.08
N ASP A 213 19.28 0.10 -7.88
CA ASP A 213 20.11 -1.07 -8.10
C ASP A 213 19.75 -1.77 -9.43
N VAL A 214 20.48 -2.83 -9.78
CA VAL A 214 20.25 -3.61 -10.98
C VAL A 214 18.92 -4.39 -10.93
N GLY A 215 18.48 -4.81 -9.74
CA GLY A 215 17.24 -5.56 -9.54
C GLY A 215 15.98 -4.74 -9.85
N GLY A 216 16.01 -3.44 -9.56
CA GLY A 216 14.90 -2.51 -9.79
C GLY A 216 14.77 -1.98 -11.23
N VAL A 217 15.68 -2.32 -12.15
CA VAL A 217 15.72 -1.75 -13.52
C VAL A 217 14.42 -1.96 -14.28
N ALA A 218 13.80 -3.13 -14.18
CA ALA A 218 12.54 -3.39 -14.87
C ALA A 218 11.40 -2.47 -14.38
N ARG A 219 11.31 -2.24 -13.07
CA ARG A 219 10.37 -1.30 -12.44
C ARG A 219 10.64 0.12 -12.89
N ALA A 220 11.88 0.58 -12.80
CA ALA A 220 12.27 1.92 -13.21
C ALA A 220 11.99 2.17 -14.70
N ARG A 221 12.20 1.18 -15.56
CA ARG A 221 11.87 1.26 -16.99
C ARG A 221 10.37 1.37 -17.24
N ALA A 222 9.55 0.57 -16.55
CA ALA A 222 8.11 0.66 -16.66
C ALA A 222 7.59 2.02 -16.18
N PHE A 223 8.17 2.57 -15.13
CA PHE A 223 7.88 3.91 -14.62
C PHE A 223 8.30 4.99 -15.62
N ALA A 224 9.51 4.92 -16.16
CA ALA A 224 10.03 5.85 -17.16
C ALA A 224 9.14 5.91 -18.41
N LYS A 225 8.61 4.77 -18.85
CA LYS A 225 7.67 4.69 -19.97
C LYS A 225 6.37 5.46 -19.70
N GLN A 226 5.85 5.42 -18.46
CA GLN A 226 4.67 6.19 -18.06
C GLN A 226 5.00 7.70 -17.89
N MET A 227 6.27 8.06 -17.72
CA MET A 227 6.79 9.44 -17.65
C MET A 227 7.28 9.94 -19.02
N HIS A 228 6.50 9.68 -20.09
CA HIS A 228 6.78 10.09 -21.46
C HIS A 228 8.12 9.55 -22.01
N ASP A 229 8.43 8.27 -21.74
CA ASP A 229 9.68 7.61 -22.12
C ASP A 229 10.94 8.36 -21.62
N ALA A 230 10.87 8.87 -20.38
CA ALA A 230 11.97 9.56 -19.73
C ALA A 230 13.26 8.71 -19.78
N PRO A 231 14.45 9.34 -19.92
CA PRO A 231 15.73 8.63 -19.84
C PRO A 231 15.86 7.82 -18.55
N LEU A 232 16.58 6.69 -18.62
CA LEU A 232 16.84 5.80 -17.50
C LEU A 232 18.31 5.88 -17.09
N ALA A 233 18.57 5.98 -15.79
CA ALA A 233 19.88 5.77 -15.20
C ALA A 233 19.81 4.65 -14.14
N ILE A 234 20.95 4.06 -13.83
CA ILE A 234 21.06 2.92 -12.90
C ILE A 234 22.20 3.20 -11.94
N ILE A 235 21.98 2.94 -10.66
CA ILE A 235 23.05 2.91 -9.67
C ILE A 235 23.60 1.48 -9.63
N ASP A 236 24.83 1.32 -10.12
CA ASP A 236 25.53 0.03 -10.12
C ASP A 236 26.41 -0.07 -8.87
N LYS A 237 26.16 -1.13 -8.10
CA LYS A 237 26.90 -1.45 -6.87
C LYS A 237 27.90 -2.55 -7.14
N ARG A 238 29.16 -2.20 -7.31
CA ARG A 238 30.24 -3.17 -7.51
C ARG A 238 30.95 -3.50 -6.22
N ARG A 239 31.03 -4.81 -5.94
CA ARG A 239 31.91 -5.35 -4.92
C ARG A 239 33.19 -5.82 -5.59
N SER A 240 34.26 -5.03 -5.47
CA SER A 240 35.55 -5.32 -6.11
C SER A 240 36.44 -6.29 -5.30
N GLY A 241 35.90 -7.06 -4.36
CA GLY A 241 36.63 -8.08 -3.60
C GLY A 241 36.32 -8.14 -2.10
N HIS A 242 36.88 -9.14 -1.41
CA HIS A 242 36.83 -9.24 0.05
C HIS A 242 37.61 -8.05 0.66
N ASN A 243 36.98 -7.30 1.56
CA ASN A 243 37.55 -6.12 2.27
C ASN A 243 37.83 -4.87 1.43
N VAL A 244 37.26 -4.70 0.25
CA VAL A 244 37.32 -3.45 -0.52
C VAL A 244 36.02 -2.66 -0.30
N ALA A 245 36.15 -1.33 -0.13
CA ALA A 245 34.99 -0.46 0.02
C ALA A 245 34.08 -0.61 -1.21
N GLU A 246 32.76 -0.73 -0.97
CA GLU A 246 31.77 -0.81 -2.05
C GLU A 246 31.84 0.48 -2.91
N SER A 247 32.10 0.32 -4.20
CA SER A 247 32.04 1.44 -5.15
C SER A 247 30.65 1.50 -5.77
N LEU A 248 30.04 2.68 -5.69
CA LEU A 248 28.78 2.98 -6.36
C LEU A 248 29.07 3.82 -7.59
N ASN A 249 28.54 3.46 -8.75
CA ASN A 249 28.64 4.20 -10.00
C ASN A 249 27.26 4.50 -10.56
N VAL A 250 27.11 5.62 -11.27
CA VAL A 250 25.91 5.93 -12.05
C VAL A 250 26.17 5.54 -13.50
N ILE A 251 25.28 4.72 -14.06
CA ILE A 251 25.23 4.39 -15.47
C ILE A 251 24.07 5.18 -16.07
N GLY A 252 24.36 6.07 -17.00
CA GLY A 252 23.42 7.03 -17.59
C GLY A 252 23.78 8.46 -17.25
N ASP A 253 23.18 9.42 -17.95
CA ASP A 253 23.43 10.85 -17.78
C ASP A 253 22.41 11.49 -16.86
N VAL A 254 22.87 12.08 -15.75
CA VAL A 254 22.05 12.75 -14.73
C VAL A 254 22.42 14.22 -14.54
N ALA A 255 23.48 14.69 -15.22
CA ALA A 255 23.98 16.04 -15.02
C ALA A 255 22.96 17.10 -15.46
N GLY A 256 22.68 18.06 -14.60
CA GLY A 256 21.71 19.13 -14.83
C GLY A 256 20.24 18.72 -14.76
N LYS A 257 19.94 17.43 -14.60
CA LYS A 257 18.58 16.89 -14.67
C LYS A 257 17.94 16.73 -13.28
N THR A 258 16.61 16.58 -13.28
CA THR A 258 15.84 16.10 -12.13
C THR A 258 15.88 14.59 -12.10
N ALA A 259 16.59 14.00 -11.15
CA ALA A 259 16.69 12.56 -10.95
C ALA A 259 15.57 12.08 -10.02
N VAL A 260 14.78 11.11 -10.48
CA VAL A 260 13.72 10.47 -9.69
C VAL A 260 14.10 9.03 -9.41
N LEU A 261 14.53 8.78 -8.17
CA LEU A 261 14.79 7.42 -7.68
C LEU A 261 13.47 6.66 -7.46
N ILE A 262 13.34 5.46 -8.04
CA ILE A 262 12.13 4.64 -7.95
C ILE A 262 12.43 3.29 -7.32
N ASP A 263 11.69 2.94 -6.26
CA ASP A 263 11.73 1.61 -5.65
C ASP A 263 10.32 1.10 -5.30
N ASP A 264 10.17 -0.17 -4.91
CA ASP A 264 8.91 -0.67 -4.35
C ASP A 264 8.71 -0.19 -2.92
N MET A 265 9.78 -0.19 -2.14
CA MET A 265 9.72 0.19 -0.73
C MET A 265 10.96 0.94 -0.26
N ILE A 266 10.77 1.76 0.75
CA ILE A 266 11.85 2.35 1.52
C ILE A 266 11.78 1.77 2.93
N ASP A 267 12.80 0.96 3.29
CA ASP A 267 12.92 0.37 4.63
C ASP A 267 13.78 1.30 5.51
N THR A 268 15.07 1.05 5.64
CA THR A 268 15.96 1.88 6.48
C THR A 268 16.49 3.13 5.79
N GLY A 269 16.16 3.33 4.52
CA GLY A 269 16.59 4.48 3.71
C GLY A 269 18.06 4.48 3.30
N GLY A 270 18.86 3.51 3.73
CA GLY A 270 20.31 3.52 3.50
C GLY A 270 20.69 3.56 2.02
N THR A 271 20.18 2.63 1.21
CA THR A 271 20.47 2.52 -0.23
C THR A 271 19.99 3.76 -0.98
N ILE A 272 18.78 4.21 -0.70
CA ILE A 272 18.16 5.39 -1.34
C ILE A 272 18.96 6.64 -1.03
N CYS A 273 19.36 6.88 0.21
CA CYS A 273 20.16 8.07 0.58
C CYS A 273 21.59 8.03 0.00
N GLN A 274 22.23 6.85 -0.03
CA GLN A 274 23.52 6.71 -0.71
C GLN A 274 23.41 7.00 -2.20
N GLY A 275 22.36 6.50 -2.84
CA GLY A 275 22.05 6.78 -4.25
C GLY A 275 21.85 8.26 -4.50
N ALA A 276 21.06 8.94 -3.67
CA ALA A 276 20.80 10.38 -3.80
C ALA A 276 22.08 11.21 -3.70
N ARG A 277 22.95 10.90 -2.72
CA ARG A 277 24.26 11.58 -2.59
C ARG A 277 25.14 11.35 -3.83
N LEU A 278 25.11 10.14 -4.38
CA LEU A 278 25.85 9.82 -5.59
C LEU A 278 25.33 10.62 -6.80
N LEU A 279 24.01 10.70 -6.99
CA LEU A 279 23.37 11.47 -8.05
C LEU A 279 23.74 12.96 -7.94
N ARG A 280 23.70 13.54 -6.73
CA ARG A 280 24.16 14.91 -6.47
C ARG A 280 25.62 15.11 -6.86
N ARG A 281 26.52 14.19 -6.52
CA ARG A 281 27.94 14.23 -6.90
C ARG A 281 28.15 14.15 -8.43
N ASN A 282 27.25 13.47 -9.14
CA ASN A 282 27.25 13.36 -10.59
C ASN A 282 26.51 14.51 -11.28
N GLY A 283 26.18 15.58 -10.55
CA GLY A 283 25.65 16.83 -11.11
C GLY A 283 24.13 16.86 -11.29
N ALA A 284 23.37 15.93 -10.69
CA ALA A 284 21.90 16.03 -10.69
C ALA A 284 21.46 17.35 -10.05
N ALA A 285 20.66 18.15 -10.76
CA ALA A 285 20.18 19.44 -10.27
C ALA A 285 19.17 19.27 -9.12
N ARG A 286 18.30 18.29 -9.24
CA ARG A 286 17.28 17.95 -8.23
C ARG A 286 17.25 16.44 -8.03
N VAL A 287 16.93 15.99 -6.83
CA VAL A 287 16.74 14.56 -6.53
C VAL A 287 15.42 14.37 -5.80
N LEU A 288 14.56 13.56 -6.37
CA LEU A 288 13.33 13.08 -5.77
C LEU A 288 13.43 11.56 -5.53
N CYS A 289 12.65 11.06 -4.61
CA CYS A 289 12.51 9.63 -4.39
C CYS A 289 11.03 9.26 -4.38
N CYS A 290 10.67 8.17 -5.06
CA CYS A 290 9.32 7.64 -5.06
C CYS A 290 9.35 6.15 -4.70
N ALA A 291 8.45 5.74 -3.81
CA ALA A 291 8.22 4.33 -3.50
C ALA A 291 6.76 4.10 -3.14
N THR A 292 6.26 2.90 -3.43
CA THR A 292 4.90 2.54 -3.02
C THR A 292 4.82 2.34 -1.52
N HIS A 293 5.77 1.62 -0.92
CA HIS A 293 5.69 1.21 0.47
C HIS A 293 6.67 1.98 1.38
N ALA A 294 6.12 2.77 2.28
CA ALA A 294 6.88 3.46 3.32
C ALA A 294 7.03 2.57 4.55
N VAL A 295 7.96 1.60 4.52
CA VAL A 295 8.23 0.74 5.67
C VAL A 295 8.85 1.54 6.81
N PHE A 296 9.78 2.44 6.48
CA PHE A 296 10.38 3.44 7.35
C PHE A 296 10.86 2.89 8.70
N SER A 297 11.54 1.75 8.65
CA SER A 297 12.24 1.26 9.82
C SER A 297 13.35 2.23 10.26
N PRO A 298 13.53 2.45 11.56
CA PRO A 298 14.62 3.34 12.05
C PRO A 298 15.99 2.94 11.49
N PRO A 299 16.81 3.90 11.10
CA PRO A 299 16.66 5.37 11.16
C PRO A 299 16.23 6.03 9.84
N ALA A 300 15.25 5.46 9.11
CA ALA A 300 14.86 5.92 7.77
C ALA A 300 14.50 7.42 7.73
N CYS A 301 13.59 7.85 8.61
CA CYS A 301 13.09 9.23 8.60
C CYS A 301 14.19 10.26 8.86
N GLU A 302 15.12 9.96 9.76
CA GLU A 302 16.30 10.79 10.01
C GLU A 302 17.17 10.94 8.76
N ARG A 303 17.44 9.83 8.06
CA ARG A 303 18.24 9.83 6.82
C ARG A 303 17.56 10.55 5.68
N LEU A 304 16.25 10.33 5.51
CA LEU A 304 15.48 10.92 4.41
C LEU A 304 15.25 12.42 4.59
N SER A 305 15.24 12.90 5.83
CA SER A 305 15.06 14.33 6.15
C SER A 305 16.35 15.12 6.10
N GLU A 306 17.49 14.53 5.70
CA GLU A 306 18.77 15.21 5.56
C GLU A 306 18.61 16.45 4.65
N PRO A 307 18.95 17.66 5.14
CA PRO A 307 18.77 18.89 4.37
C PRO A 307 19.52 18.86 3.03
N GLY A 308 18.84 19.22 1.94
CA GLY A 308 19.41 19.30 0.59
C GLY A 308 19.63 17.96 -0.10
N LEU A 309 19.34 16.82 0.55
CA LEU A 309 19.49 15.50 -0.06
C LEU A 309 18.35 15.24 -1.05
N PHE A 310 17.11 15.33 -0.59
CA PHE A 310 15.91 15.19 -1.41
C PHE A 310 15.11 16.48 -1.45
N GLU A 311 14.54 16.78 -2.60
CA GLU A 311 13.52 17.81 -2.72
C GLU A 311 12.17 17.30 -2.23
N GLU A 312 11.79 16.10 -2.66
CA GLU A 312 10.61 15.38 -2.16
C GLU A 312 10.89 13.88 -2.04
N VAL A 313 10.27 13.28 -1.04
CA VAL A 313 10.14 11.83 -0.87
C VAL A 313 8.65 11.51 -0.97
N VAL A 314 8.26 10.85 -2.05
CA VAL A 314 6.86 10.57 -2.38
C VAL A 314 6.57 9.11 -2.14
N VAL A 315 5.61 8.82 -1.28
CA VAL A 315 5.19 7.45 -0.94
C VAL A 315 3.68 7.34 -0.96
N THR A 316 3.17 6.13 -0.81
CA THR A 316 1.72 5.92 -0.70
C THR A 316 1.30 5.60 0.73
N ASN A 317 -0.01 5.64 0.99
CA ASN A 317 -0.60 5.22 2.24
C ASN A 317 -0.88 3.70 2.31
N SER A 318 -0.22 2.90 1.48
CA SER A 318 -0.28 1.42 1.55
C SER A 318 0.14 0.88 2.92
N ILE A 319 1.04 1.59 3.61
CA ILE A 319 1.43 1.41 5.00
C ILE A 319 1.08 2.71 5.74
N PRO A 320 0.41 2.66 6.90
CA PRO A 320 0.12 3.86 7.67
C PRO A 320 1.40 4.44 8.26
N LEU A 321 1.50 5.75 8.31
CA LEU A 321 2.61 6.47 8.91
C LEU A 321 2.17 7.20 10.17
N SER A 322 2.93 7.02 11.25
CA SER A 322 2.75 7.79 12.49
C SER A 322 3.16 9.26 12.29
N GLN A 323 2.80 10.12 13.25
CA GLN A 323 3.23 11.53 13.21
C GLN A 323 4.74 11.68 13.31
N GLU A 324 5.41 10.77 14.03
CA GLU A 324 6.87 10.75 14.21
C GLU A 324 7.62 10.38 12.91
N GLN A 325 6.95 9.69 11.99
CA GLN A 325 7.49 9.35 10.67
C GLN A 325 7.27 10.46 9.63
N ARG A 326 6.74 11.62 10.03
CA ARG A 326 6.51 12.77 9.13
C ARG A 326 7.71 13.71 9.16
N PHE A 327 8.15 14.17 7.98
CA PHE A 327 9.21 15.15 7.80
C PHE A 327 8.85 16.10 6.63
N PRO A 328 9.46 17.27 6.53
CA PRO A 328 9.02 18.32 5.60
C PRO A 328 8.96 17.92 4.13
N GLN A 329 9.92 17.10 3.67
CA GLN A 329 10.03 16.65 2.27
C GLN A 329 9.05 15.52 1.94
N LEU A 330 8.40 14.90 2.92
CA LEU A 330 7.54 13.75 2.72
C LEU A 330 6.19 14.15 2.10
N ARG A 331 5.79 13.41 1.06
CA ARG A 331 4.45 13.42 0.45
C ARG A 331 3.87 12.02 0.51
N VAL A 332 2.64 11.92 0.99
CA VAL A 332 1.93 10.63 1.07
C VAL A 332 0.69 10.71 0.19
N LEU A 333 0.63 9.83 -0.78
CA LEU A 333 -0.47 9.76 -1.75
C LEU A 333 -1.41 8.60 -1.37
N SER A 334 -2.71 8.80 -1.59
CA SER A 334 -3.67 7.73 -1.33
C SER A 334 -3.77 6.76 -2.50
N VAL A 335 -3.74 5.46 -2.20
CA VAL A 335 -4.00 4.38 -3.15
C VAL A 335 -5.44 3.82 -3.03
N ALA A 336 -6.29 4.48 -2.26
CA ALA A 336 -7.66 4.03 -2.01
C ALA A 336 -8.48 3.92 -3.30
N GLY A 337 -8.35 4.87 -4.22
CA GLY A 337 -9.04 4.84 -5.51
C GLY A 337 -8.65 3.63 -6.36
N MET A 338 -7.36 3.30 -6.42
CA MET A 338 -6.89 2.12 -7.16
C MET A 338 -7.36 0.82 -6.54
N LEU A 339 -7.21 0.68 -5.22
CA LEU A 339 -7.66 -0.52 -4.51
C LEU A 339 -9.19 -0.66 -4.58
N GLY A 340 -9.92 0.44 -4.44
CA GLY A 340 -11.38 0.47 -4.57
C GLY A 340 -11.84 0.05 -5.97
N GLU A 341 -11.19 0.56 -7.03
CA GLU A 341 -11.49 0.15 -8.40
C GLU A 341 -11.22 -1.34 -8.64
N ALA A 342 -10.09 -1.85 -8.14
CA ALA A 342 -9.77 -3.27 -8.25
C ALA A 342 -10.78 -4.14 -7.50
N ILE A 343 -11.17 -3.75 -6.28
CA ILE A 343 -12.21 -4.43 -5.49
C ILE A 343 -13.53 -4.47 -6.26
N TRP A 344 -13.94 -3.33 -6.82
CA TRP A 344 -15.16 -3.23 -7.62
C TRP A 344 -15.12 -4.17 -8.82
N ARG A 345 -14.02 -4.16 -9.58
CA ARG A 345 -13.86 -5.04 -10.75
C ARG A 345 -13.86 -6.52 -10.40
N ILE A 346 -13.24 -6.91 -9.29
CA ILE A 346 -13.28 -8.28 -8.79
C ILE A 346 -14.72 -8.68 -8.45
N HIS A 347 -15.47 -7.81 -7.78
CA HIS A 347 -16.87 -8.05 -7.42
C HIS A 347 -17.79 -8.18 -8.63
N GLU A 348 -17.60 -7.31 -9.64
CA GLU A 348 -18.35 -7.31 -10.91
C GLU A 348 -17.81 -8.34 -11.93
N GLU A 349 -16.87 -9.18 -11.55
CA GLU A 349 -16.24 -10.19 -12.42
C GLU A 349 -15.64 -9.60 -13.70
N THR A 350 -15.17 -8.34 -13.63
CA THR A 350 -14.54 -7.63 -14.75
C THR A 350 -13.01 -7.63 -14.64
N SER A 351 -12.32 -7.34 -15.75
CA SER A 351 -10.85 -7.42 -15.82
C SER A 351 -10.16 -6.36 -14.96
N VAL A 352 -9.32 -6.81 -14.03
CA VAL A 352 -8.38 -5.96 -13.26
C VAL A 352 -7.17 -5.57 -14.11
N SER A 353 -6.76 -6.42 -15.06
CA SER A 353 -5.57 -6.19 -15.90
C SER A 353 -5.66 -4.91 -16.74
N SER A 354 -6.87 -4.46 -17.08
CA SER A 354 -7.08 -3.20 -17.82
C SER A 354 -6.71 -1.94 -17.01
N MET A 355 -6.46 -2.06 -15.71
CA MET A 355 -5.97 -0.97 -14.85
C MET A 355 -4.44 -0.81 -14.92
N LEU A 356 -3.74 -1.78 -15.53
CA LEU A 356 -2.28 -1.84 -15.54
C LEU A 356 -1.66 -1.11 -16.75
N HIS A 357 -2.51 -0.53 -17.62
CA HIS A 357 -2.09 0.12 -18.87
C HIS A 357 -2.42 1.61 -18.89
#